data_a8a5511bb87de82c832ca2f05d5edb7f
#
_entry.id   a8a5511bb87de82c832ca2f05d5edb7f
#
_cell.length_a   1.000
_cell.length_b   1.000
_cell.length_c   1.000
_cell.angle_alpha   90.00
_cell.angle_beta   90.00
_cell.angle_gamma   90.00
#
_symmetry.space_group_name_H-M   'P 1'
#
loop_
_entity.id
_entity.type
_entity.pdbx_description
1 polymer ?
#
loop_
_entity_poly.entity_id
_entity_poly.type
_entity_poly.pdbx_seq_one_letter_code
_entity_poly.pdbx_strand_id
1 'polypeptide(L)'
;LLGMINEWPRKGCLAAGAHHPAVSSGLTMWRLSCDKAESWQDVASDHDRLYGDSAVAVVAPYESVHRSEEGLVFDEHTLQVRTCYARLELVTPNMNREPDDHIGLELDFLAQGCLHALDARESHDTDQSHHVLMVVADFLHTHVLVWAPSFLSRVTEYARTSFMQGVALLTIGTLDEFDAVSYTHLRAHE
;
A
#
# COMPACT_ATOMS: atom_id res chain seq x y z
N LEU A 1 -2.91 -10.09 -17.08
CA LEU A 1 -2.63 -8.87 -16.30
C LEU A 1 -2.07 -7.77 -17.17
N LEU A 2 -0.99 -8.02 -17.95
CA LEU A 2 -0.35 -7.02 -18.82
C LEU A 2 -1.31 -6.40 -19.85
N GLY A 3 -2.29 -7.17 -20.37
CA GLY A 3 -3.32 -6.63 -21.27
C GLY A 3 -4.27 -5.63 -20.61
N MET A 4 -4.48 -5.73 -19.30
CA MET A 4 -5.31 -4.80 -18.53
C MET A 4 -4.59 -3.47 -18.21
N ILE A 5 -3.26 -3.48 -18.12
CA ILE A 5 -2.45 -2.28 -17.82
C ILE A 5 -2.61 -1.21 -18.90
N ASN A 6 -2.75 -1.60 -20.16
CA ASN A 6 -2.97 -0.65 -21.27
C ASN A 6 -4.35 0.04 -21.21
N GLU A 7 -5.31 -0.54 -20.51
CA GLU A 7 -6.66 0.02 -20.36
C GLU A 7 -6.87 0.77 -19.03
N TRP A 8 -6.04 0.49 -18.03
CA TRP A 8 -6.18 1.05 -16.68
C TRP A 8 -6.25 2.58 -16.65
N PRO A 9 -5.33 3.33 -17.27
CA PRO A 9 -5.38 4.78 -17.25
C PRO A 9 -6.63 5.37 -17.94
N ARG A 10 -7.27 4.60 -18.84
CA ARG A 10 -8.45 5.05 -19.59
C ARG A 10 -9.76 4.90 -18.82
N LYS A 11 -9.79 4.05 -17.78
CA LYS A 11 -11.02 3.74 -17.01
C LYS A 11 -11.14 4.52 -15.70
N GLY A 12 -10.27 5.50 -15.45
CA GLY A 12 -10.50 6.52 -14.42
C GLY A 12 -10.17 6.15 -12.98
N CYS A 13 -9.64 4.96 -12.69
CA CYS A 13 -9.30 4.55 -11.32
C CYS A 13 -8.21 5.42 -10.66
N LEU A 14 -7.38 6.09 -11.45
CA LEU A 14 -6.32 6.99 -10.98
C LEU A 14 -6.58 8.45 -11.36
N ALA A 15 -7.83 8.82 -11.67
CA ALA A 15 -8.15 10.15 -12.17
C ALA A 15 -7.81 11.27 -11.17
N ALA A 16 -7.95 11.04 -9.88
CA ALA A 16 -7.61 12.01 -8.84
C ALA A 16 -6.09 12.21 -8.69
N GLY A 17 -5.31 11.11 -8.72
CA GLY A 17 -3.85 11.14 -8.58
C GLY A 17 -3.08 11.24 -9.90
N ALA A 18 -3.76 11.37 -11.06
CA ALA A 18 -3.11 11.34 -12.38
C ALA A 18 -2.10 12.48 -12.61
N HIS A 19 -2.15 13.53 -11.81
CA HIS A 19 -1.21 14.66 -11.87
C HIS A 19 -0.02 14.52 -10.93
N HIS A 20 -0.02 13.54 -10.02
CA HIS A 20 1.10 13.33 -9.11
C HIS A 20 2.33 12.83 -9.89
N PRO A 21 3.52 13.44 -9.70
CA PRO A 21 4.72 13.09 -10.46
C PRO A 21 5.10 11.60 -10.35
N ALA A 22 4.98 11.01 -9.17
CA ALA A 22 5.29 9.60 -8.95
C ALA A 22 4.30 8.68 -9.68
N VAL A 23 3.00 9.02 -9.71
CA VAL A 23 1.99 8.28 -10.50
C VAL A 23 2.33 8.32 -11.98
N SER A 24 2.64 9.50 -12.51
CA SER A 24 3.03 9.66 -13.92
C SER A 24 4.28 8.86 -14.27
N SER A 25 5.27 8.86 -13.37
CA SER A 25 6.50 8.08 -13.51
C SER A 25 6.22 6.57 -13.45
N GLY A 26 5.38 6.13 -12.51
CA GLY A 26 4.99 4.73 -12.36
C GLY A 26 4.26 4.18 -13.60
N LEU A 27 3.32 4.96 -14.15
CA LEU A 27 2.65 4.62 -15.42
C LEU A 27 3.63 4.55 -16.59
N THR A 28 4.65 5.41 -16.59
CA THR A 28 5.73 5.36 -17.61
C THR A 28 6.55 4.09 -17.48
N MET A 29 6.89 3.66 -16.26
CA MET A 29 7.58 2.39 -16.02
C MET A 29 6.75 1.19 -16.47
N TRP A 30 5.45 1.17 -16.24
CA TRP A 30 4.58 0.10 -16.72
C TRP A 30 4.51 0.03 -18.24
N ARG A 31 4.45 1.18 -18.94
CA ARG A 31 4.54 1.21 -20.41
C ARG A 31 5.90 0.67 -20.88
N LEU A 32 6.97 1.08 -20.21
CA LEU A 32 8.31 0.57 -20.51
C LEU A 32 8.43 -0.94 -20.31
N SER A 33 7.77 -1.50 -19.28
CA SER A 33 7.67 -2.95 -19.06
C SER A 33 7.01 -3.65 -20.25
N CYS A 34 5.91 -3.08 -20.78
CA CYS A 34 5.25 -3.60 -21.97
C CYS A 34 6.15 -3.50 -23.21
N ASP A 35 6.82 -2.37 -23.40
CA ASP A 35 7.72 -2.14 -24.56
C ASP A 35 8.93 -3.09 -24.55
N LYS A 36 9.44 -3.40 -23.35
CA LYS A 36 10.52 -4.39 -23.13
C LYS A 36 10.04 -5.83 -23.22
N ALA A 37 8.72 -6.07 -23.30
CA ALA A 37 8.10 -7.38 -23.24
C ALA A 37 8.54 -8.20 -22.01
N GLU A 38 8.65 -7.54 -20.82
CA GLU A 38 8.97 -8.22 -19.57
C GLU A 38 7.94 -9.33 -19.32
N SER A 39 8.43 -10.55 -19.11
CA SER A 39 7.56 -11.70 -18.90
C SER A 39 7.05 -11.75 -17.43
N TRP A 40 5.98 -12.53 -17.20
CA TRP A 40 5.52 -12.75 -15.84
C TRP A 40 6.57 -13.48 -14.98
N GLN A 41 7.43 -14.29 -15.60
CA GLN A 41 8.53 -14.97 -14.93
C GLN A 41 9.61 -13.98 -14.48
N ASP A 42 9.93 -12.99 -15.31
CA ASP A 42 10.89 -11.93 -14.96
C ASP A 42 10.36 -11.14 -13.76
N VAL A 43 9.08 -10.75 -13.79
CA VAL A 43 8.43 -10.02 -12.70
C VAL A 43 8.36 -10.85 -11.42
N ALA A 44 7.96 -12.13 -11.51
CA ALA A 44 7.90 -13.03 -10.36
C ALA A 44 9.29 -13.23 -9.73
N SER A 45 10.31 -13.45 -10.58
CA SER A 45 11.69 -13.59 -10.10
C SER A 45 12.22 -12.33 -9.42
N ASP A 46 11.86 -11.15 -9.92
CA ASP A 46 12.24 -9.88 -9.30
C ASP A 46 11.49 -9.66 -7.99
N HIS A 47 10.19 -9.98 -7.94
CA HIS A 47 9.37 -9.96 -6.74
C HIS A 47 9.97 -10.88 -5.65
N ASP A 48 10.28 -12.13 -5.98
CA ASP A 48 10.84 -13.09 -5.03
C ASP A 48 12.22 -12.66 -4.53
N ARG A 49 13.02 -12.02 -5.38
CA ARG A 49 14.30 -11.45 -4.98
C ARG A 49 14.14 -10.24 -4.06
N LEU A 50 13.17 -9.37 -4.33
CA LEU A 50 12.92 -8.17 -3.52
C LEU A 50 12.35 -8.54 -2.15
N TYR A 51 11.34 -9.39 -2.11
CA TYR A 51 10.46 -9.64 -0.96
C TYR A 51 10.54 -11.06 -0.40
N GLY A 52 11.26 -11.99 -1.07
CA GLY A 52 11.32 -13.40 -0.71
C GLY A 52 11.74 -13.68 0.72
N ASP A 53 11.88 -14.96 1.09
CA ASP A 53 12.12 -15.39 2.48
C ASP A 53 13.02 -14.43 3.24
N SER A 54 12.54 -13.94 4.37
CA SER A 54 13.03 -12.79 5.15
C SER A 54 14.54 -12.73 5.39
N ALA A 55 15.24 -13.87 5.35
CA ALA A 55 16.70 -13.94 5.49
C ALA A 55 17.47 -13.54 4.20
N VAL A 56 16.80 -13.45 3.05
CA VAL A 56 17.40 -13.22 1.73
C VAL A 56 16.76 -12.04 0.99
N ALA A 57 15.69 -11.47 1.52
CA ALA A 57 14.99 -10.33 0.94
C ALA A 57 15.91 -9.12 0.80
N VAL A 58 15.93 -8.51 -0.39
CA VAL A 58 16.67 -7.25 -0.61
C VAL A 58 16.00 -6.09 0.12
N VAL A 59 14.65 -6.11 0.17
CA VAL A 59 13.83 -5.13 0.89
C VAL A 59 12.67 -5.87 1.54
N ALA A 60 12.76 -6.15 2.85
CA ALA A 60 11.73 -6.88 3.57
C ALA A 60 10.40 -6.07 3.58
N PRO A 61 9.24 -6.70 3.26
CA PRO A 61 7.98 -5.99 3.10
C PRO A 61 7.17 -5.87 4.41
N TYR A 62 7.83 -5.74 5.56
CA TYR A 62 7.22 -5.74 6.90
C TYR A 62 7.59 -4.48 7.69
N GLU A 63 6.59 -3.82 8.30
CA GLU A 63 6.77 -2.63 9.14
C GLU A 63 7.77 -2.90 10.26
N SER A 64 7.61 -4.02 10.98
CA SER A 64 8.46 -4.42 12.09
C SER A 64 9.94 -4.45 11.73
N VAL A 65 10.30 -4.95 10.55
CA VAL A 65 11.69 -5.00 10.09
C VAL A 65 12.29 -3.61 9.90
N HIS A 66 11.48 -2.63 9.53
CA HIS A 66 11.94 -1.24 9.28
C HIS A 66 11.93 -0.37 10.52
N ARG A 67 11.16 -0.72 11.56
CA ARG A 67 10.96 0.09 12.77
C ARG A 67 11.65 -0.45 14.00
N SER A 68 11.84 -1.76 14.09
CA SER A 68 12.53 -2.35 15.25
C SER A 68 14.05 -2.21 15.12
N GLU A 69 14.73 -2.05 16.26
CA GLU A 69 16.19 -1.98 16.32
C GLU A 69 16.86 -3.29 15.87
N GLU A 70 16.19 -4.41 16.12
CA GLU A 70 16.69 -5.75 15.81
C GLU A 70 16.31 -6.23 14.40
N GLY A 71 15.41 -5.53 13.70
CA GLY A 71 14.94 -5.89 12.36
C GLY A 71 14.22 -7.24 12.32
N LEU A 72 13.51 -7.60 13.39
CA LEU A 72 12.81 -8.87 13.52
C LEU A 72 11.36 -8.75 13.03
N VAL A 73 10.86 -9.83 12.43
CA VAL A 73 9.42 -10.01 12.15
C VAL A 73 8.70 -10.49 13.42
N PHE A 74 7.36 -10.28 13.49
CA PHE A 74 6.52 -10.65 14.64
C PHE A 74 6.91 -9.97 15.95
N ASP A 75 7.20 -8.69 15.89
CA ASP A 75 7.47 -7.86 17.06
C ASP A 75 6.22 -7.11 17.58
N GLU A 76 6.43 -6.11 18.42
CA GLU A 76 5.37 -5.27 18.97
C GLU A 76 4.56 -4.54 17.88
N HIS A 77 5.20 -4.11 16.79
CA HIS A 77 4.53 -3.42 15.67
C HIS A 77 3.52 -4.32 14.98
N THR A 78 3.86 -5.60 14.76
CA THR A 78 2.92 -6.59 14.20
C THR A 78 1.64 -6.70 15.06
N LEU A 79 1.77 -6.69 16.40
CA LEU A 79 0.62 -6.75 17.31
C LEU A 79 -0.19 -5.44 17.33
N GLN A 80 0.46 -4.29 17.19
CA GLN A 80 -0.20 -2.99 17.07
C GLN A 80 -1.05 -2.94 15.79
N VAL A 81 -0.50 -3.33 14.65
CA VAL A 81 -1.21 -3.44 13.36
C VAL A 81 -2.43 -4.35 13.49
N ARG A 82 -2.27 -5.56 14.07
CA ARG A 82 -3.39 -6.48 14.33
C ARG A 82 -4.51 -5.83 15.18
N THR A 83 -4.13 -5.04 16.17
CA THR A 83 -5.09 -4.32 17.03
C THR A 83 -5.86 -3.27 16.21
N CYS A 84 -5.21 -2.60 15.27
CA CYS A 84 -5.89 -1.65 14.38
C CYS A 84 -6.89 -2.37 13.45
N TYR A 85 -6.53 -3.52 12.90
CA TYR A 85 -7.45 -4.31 12.06
C TYR A 85 -8.72 -4.71 12.83
N ALA A 86 -8.58 -5.11 14.09
CA ALA A 86 -9.72 -5.48 14.92
C ALA A 86 -10.70 -4.31 15.20
N ARG A 87 -10.25 -3.03 15.08
CA ARG A 87 -11.14 -1.86 15.21
C ARG A 87 -12.21 -1.79 14.11
N LEU A 88 -11.94 -2.39 12.96
CA LEU A 88 -12.88 -2.51 11.84
C LEU A 88 -13.39 -3.94 11.65
N GLU A 89 -13.25 -4.80 12.68
CA GLU A 89 -13.65 -6.21 12.67
C GLU A 89 -12.96 -7.03 11.55
N LEU A 90 -11.79 -6.57 11.09
CA LEU A 90 -10.99 -7.24 10.08
C LEU A 90 -9.96 -8.17 10.72
N VAL A 91 -9.72 -9.29 10.06
CA VAL A 91 -8.69 -10.27 10.42
C VAL A 91 -7.89 -10.69 9.21
N THR A 92 -6.61 -10.95 9.39
CA THR A 92 -5.76 -11.41 8.29
C THR A 92 -6.07 -12.85 7.90
N PRO A 93 -6.01 -13.21 6.60
CA PRO A 93 -6.34 -14.55 6.12
C PRO A 93 -5.47 -15.67 6.72
N ASN A 94 -4.20 -15.36 7.00
CA ASN A 94 -3.18 -16.30 7.47
C ASN A 94 -2.68 -15.98 8.89
N MET A 95 -3.58 -15.58 9.78
CA MET A 95 -3.24 -15.19 11.15
C MET A 95 -2.27 -16.19 11.80
N ASN A 96 -1.18 -15.68 12.40
CA ASN A 96 -0.08 -16.42 13.01
C ASN A 96 0.79 -17.29 12.06
N ARG A 97 0.64 -17.19 10.75
CA ARG A 97 1.54 -17.81 9.77
C ARG A 97 2.37 -16.77 9.03
N GLU A 98 1.75 -15.62 8.75
CA GLU A 98 2.40 -14.45 8.15
C GLU A 98 2.27 -13.28 9.12
N PRO A 99 3.28 -12.40 9.22
CA PRO A 99 3.15 -11.17 10.01
C PRO A 99 2.05 -10.27 9.47
N ASP A 100 1.22 -9.72 10.36
CA ASP A 100 0.08 -8.87 9.96
C ASP A 100 0.52 -7.51 9.41
N ASP A 101 1.75 -7.11 9.64
CA ASP A 101 2.38 -5.84 9.23
C ASP A 101 3.10 -5.93 7.86
N HIS A 102 2.63 -6.81 6.98
CA HIS A 102 3.05 -6.85 5.59
C HIS A 102 2.44 -5.68 4.82
N ILE A 103 3.24 -4.96 4.00
CA ILE A 103 2.77 -3.78 3.23
C ILE A 103 1.47 -4.05 2.45
N GLY A 104 1.31 -5.22 1.86
CA GLY A 104 0.10 -5.59 1.13
C GLY A 104 -1.13 -5.68 2.03
N LEU A 105 -0.99 -6.16 3.27
CA LEU A 105 -2.08 -6.23 4.25
C LEU A 105 -2.43 -4.86 4.81
N GLU A 106 -1.43 -4.01 5.05
CA GLU A 106 -1.66 -2.63 5.49
C GLU A 106 -2.39 -1.80 4.42
N LEU A 107 -2.00 -1.95 3.15
CA LEU A 107 -2.69 -1.29 2.04
C LEU A 107 -4.11 -1.84 1.83
N ASP A 108 -4.31 -3.15 2.02
CA ASP A 108 -5.65 -3.75 1.96
C ASP A 108 -6.54 -3.23 3.10
N PHE A 109 -6.00 -3.07 4.32
CA PHE A 109 -6.73 -2.45 5.43
C PHE A 109 -7.22 -1.04 5.10
N LEU A 110 -6.37 -0.20 4.50
CA LEU A 110 -6.78 1.14 4.06
C LEU A 110 -7.91 1.05 3.02
N ALA A 111 -7.82 0.11 2.07
CA ALA A 111 -8.83 -0.08 1.05
C ALA A 111 -10.16 -0.59 1.64
N GLN A 112 -10.13 -1.58 2.52
CA GLN A 112 -11.33 -2.11 3.20
C GLN A 112 -11.99 -1.05 4.07
N GLY A 113 -11.20 -0.26 4.81
CA GLY A 113 -11.71 0.86 5.58
C GLY A 113 -12.42 1.91 4.73
N CYS A 114 -11.86 2.27 3.58
CA CYS A 114 -12.53 3.16 2.63
C CYS A 114 -13.86 2.57 2.12
N LEU A 115 -13.92 1.28 1.83
CA LEU A 115 -15.16 0.60 1.42
C LEU A 115 -16.20 0.62 2.54
N HIS A 116 -15.82 0.29 3.78
CA HIS A 116 -16.73 0.36 4.94
C HIS A 116 -17.28 1.78 5.15
N ALA A 117 -16.44 2.82 4.97
CA ALA A 117 -16.89 4.20 5.07
C ALA A 117 -17.89 4.59 3.97
N LEU A 118 -17.69 4.09 2.74
CA LEU A 118 -18.61 4.29 1.62
C LEU A 118 -19.95 3.58 1.88
N ASP A 119 -19.94 2.33 2.32
CA ASP A 119 -21.15 1.55 2.62
C ASP A 119 -21.97 2.22 3.74
N ALA A 120 -21.31 2.71 4.80
CA ALA A 120 -21.95 3.48 5.85
C ALA A 120 -22.59 4.77 5.31
N ARG A 121 -21.89 5.48 4.43
CA ARG A 121 -22.41 6.69 3.80
C ARG A 121 -23.60 6.42 2.88
N GLU A 122 -23.58 5.34 2.11
CA GLU A 122 -24.71 4.91 1.27
C GLU A 122 -25.92 4.53 2.12
N SER A 123 -25.69 3.98 3.31
CA SER A 123 -26.71 3.66 4.31
C SER A 123 -27.18 4.88 5.13
N HIS A 124 -26.69 6.09 4.82
CA HIS A 124 -26.97 7.35 5.51
C HIS A 124 -26.49 7.39 6.97
N ASP A 125 -25.58 6.50 7.36
CA ASP A 125 -24.89 6.50 8.66
C ASP A 125 -23.60 7.34 8.56
N THR A 126 -23.76 8.65 8.67
CA THR A 126 -22.64 9.59 8.55
C THR A 126 -21.68 9.51 9.73
N ASP A 127 -22.18 9.16 10.92
CA ASP A 127 -21.35 9.04 12.13
C ASP A 127 -20.43 7.82 12.02
N GLN A 128 -20.96 6.68 11.57
CA GLN A 128 -20.16 5.49 11.30
C GLN A 128 -19.16 5.72 10.18
N SER A 129 -19.57 6.35 9.08
CA SER A 129 -18.65 6.70 7.98
C SER A 129 -17.49 7.55 8.49
N HIS A 130 -17.77 8.58 9.29
CA HIS A 130 -16.73 9.42 9.87
C HIS A 130 -15.82 8.65 10.83
N HIS A 131 -16.40 7.83 11.71
CA HIS A 131 -15.62 7.00 12.63
C HIS A 131 -14.63 6.10 11.90
N VAL A 132 -15.07 5.41 10.84
CA VAL A 132 -14.21 4.54 10.03
C VAL A 132 -13.09 5.32 9.36
N LEU A 133 -13.39 6.50 8.77
CA LEU A 133 -12.37 7.34 8.14
C LEU A 133 -11.31 7.83 9.15
N MET A 134 -11.71 8.11 10.40
CA MET A 134 -10.77 8.45 11.47
C MET A 134 -9.84 7.29 11.81
N VAL A 135 -10.37 6.05 11.86
CA VAL A 135 -9.55 4.85 12.07
C VAL A 135 -8.55 4.65 10.93
N VAL A 136 -9.00 4.82 9.69
CA VAL A 136 -8.15 4.70 8.49
C VAL A 136 -7.04 5.75 8.47
N ALA A 137 -7.38 7.01 8.78
CA ALA A 137 -6.40 8.10 8.82
C ALA A 137 -5.38 7.91 9.94
N ASP A 138 -5.83 7.50 11.13
CA ASP A 138 -4.94 7.18 12.25
C ASP A 138 -3.95 6.08 11.85
N PHE A 139 -4.43 4.98 11.25
CA PHE A 139 -3.58 3.90 10.77
C PHE A 139 -2.60 4.34 9.69
N LEU A 140 -3.04 5.13 8.72
CA LEU A 140 -2.18 5.68 7.68
C LEU A 140 -0.98 6.41 8.28
N HIS A 141 -1.22 7.30 9.26
CA HIS A 141 -0.19 8.15 9.84
C HIS A 141 0.69 7.45 10.88
N THR A 142 0.14 6.50 11.64
CA THR A 142 0.87 5.83 12.73
C THR A 142 1.62 4.58 12.30
N HIS A 143 1.17 3.96 11.18
CA HIS A 143 1.78 2.75 10.63
C HIS A 143 2.33 2.99 9.22
N VAL A 144 1.50 3.11 8.20
CA VAL A 144 1.92 3.07 6.79
C VAL A 144 2.95 4.15 6.46
N LEU A 145 2.66 5.42 6.72
CA LEU A 145 3.54 6.53 6.32
C LEU A 145 4.85 6.60 7.11
N VAL A 146 4.96 5.90 8.22
CA VAL A 146 6.17 5.91 9.03
C VAL A 146 7.32 5.14 8.37
N TRP A 147 7.00 4.11 7.59
CA TRP A 147 8.03 3.24 6.99
C TRP A 147 7.88 3.04 5.47
N ALA A 148 6.65 2.99 4.94
CA ALA A 148 6.40 2.69 3.54
C ALA A 148 7.12 3.63 2.55
N PRO A 149 7.26 4.95 2.77
CA PRO A 149 8.00 5.83 1.86
C PRO A 149 9.46 5.39 1.68
N SER A 150 10.15 5.06 2.77
CA SER A 150 11.53 4.57 2.73
C SER A 150 11.62 3.20 2.06
N PHE A 151 10.73 2.28 2.41
CA PHE A 151 10.62 0.96 1.80
C PHE A 151 10.40 1.04 0.29
N LEU A 152 9.42 1.82 -0.18
CA LEU A 152 9.08 1.97 -1.60
C LEU A 152 10.19 2.65 -2.40
N SER A 153 10.89 3.61 -1.80
CA SER A 153 12.08 4.21 -2.40
C SER A 153 13.16 3.16 -2.66
N ARG A 154 13.42 2.29 -1.70
CA ARG A 154 14.37 1.18 -1.87
C ARG A 154 13.90 0.17 -2.90
N VAL A 155 12.59 -0.15 -2.93
CA VAL A 155 12.04 -1.01 -3.99
C VAL A 155 12.30 -0.39 -5.37
N THR A 156 12.04 0.90 -5.54
CA THR A 156 12.30 1.61 -6.80
C THR A 156 13.78 1.54 -7.20
N GLU A 157 14.70 1.66 -6.24
CA GLU A 157 16.14 1.59 -6.48
C GLU A 157 16.61 0.18 -6.86
N TYR A 158 16.12 -0.83 -6.16
CA TYR A 158 16.63 -2.20 -6.29
C TYR A 158 15.84 -3.07 -7.27
N ALA A 159 14.63 -2.69 -7.67
CA ALA A 159 13.86 -3.45 -8.66
C ALA A 159 14.58 -3.51 -10.02
N ARG A 160 14.62 -4.70 -10.60
CA ARG A 160 15.24 -4.98 -11.91
C ARG A 160 14.27 -4.81 -13.07
N THR A 161 12.98 -5.07 -12.78
CA THR A 161 11.92 -4.94 -13.79
C THR A 161 11.28 -3.55 -13.71
N SER A 162 10.95 -3.03 -14.89
CA SER A 162 10.19 -1.78 -14.99
C SER A 162 8.80 -1.92 -14.37
N PHE A 163 8.24 -3.15 -14.35
CA PHE A 163 6.98 -3.45 -13.70
C PHE A 163 7.04 -3.17 -12.19
N MET A 164 8.02 -3.74 -11.47
CA MET A 164 8.15 -3.56 -10.02
C MET A 164 8.52 -2.13 -9.65
N GLN A 165 9.37 -1.45 -10.44
CA GLN A 165 9.62 -0.02 -10.28
C GLN A 165 8.33 0.79 -10.41
N GLY A 166 7.50 0.46 -11.40
CA GLY A 166 6.22 1.11 -11.63
C GLY A 166 5.24 0.92 -10.48
N VAL A 167 5.15 -0.31 -9.92
CA VAL A 167 4.31 -0.58 -8.73
C VAL A 167 4.72 0.30 -7.55
N ALA A 168 6.02 0.35 -7.24
CA ALA A 168 6.51 1.16 -6.12
C ALA A 168 6.21 2.66 -6.30
N LEU A 169 6.45 3.21 -7.49
CA LEU A 169 6.17 4.62 -7.80
C LEU A 169 4.67 4.95 -7.76
N LEU A 170 3.82 4.05 -8.26
CA LEU A 170 2.36 4.22 -8.18
C LEU A 170 1.89 4.20 -6.73
N THR A 171 2.44 3.30 -5.90
CA THR A 171 2.09 3.23 -4.48
C THR A 171 2.54 4.50 -3.75
N ILE A 172 3.75 5.02 -4.01
CA ILE A 172 4.21 6.31 -3.44
C ILE A 172 3.20 7.42 -3.76
N GLY A 173 2.90 7.62 -5.04
CA GLY A 173 2.00 8.70 -5.44
C GLY A 173 0.58 8.54 -4.92
N THR A 174 0.09 7.30 -4.78
CA THR A 174 -1.22 7.02 -4.19
C THR A 174 -1.25 7.34 -2.69
N LEU A 175 -0.21 6.99 -1.96
CA LEU A 175 -0.10 7.30 -0.53
C LEU A 175 0.01 8.80 -0.28
N ASP A 176 0.80 9.53 -1.08
CA ASP A 176 0.92 10.99 -0.98
C ASP A 176 -0.43 11.70 -1.23
N GLU A 177 -1.19 11.28 -2.25
CA GLU A 177 -2.52 11.81 -2.52
C GLU A 177 -3.53 11.45 -1.42
N PHE A 178 -3.43 10.22 -0.88
CA PHE A 178 -4.31 9.77 0.19
C PHE A 178 -4.05 10.54 1.48
N ASP A 179 -2.78 10.82 1.81
CA ASP A 179 -2.40 11.66 2.94
C ASP A 179 -2.99 13.07 2.80
N ALA A 180 -2.83 13.71 1.64
CA ALA A 180 -3.36 15.04 1.38
C ALA A 180 -4.89 15.13 1.54
N VAL A 181 -5.63 14.08 1.12
CA VAL A 181 -7.08 14.01 1.28
C VAL A 181 -7.48 13.76 2.72
N SER A 182 -6.81 12.83 3.43
CA SER A 182 -7.11 12.50 4.82
C SER A 182 -6.92 13.70 5.74
N TYR A 183 -5.86 14.48 5.54
CA TYR A 183 -5.59 15.69 6.28
C TYR A 183 -6.69 16.77 6.12
N THR A 184 -7.21 16.94 4.90
CA THR A 184 -8.30 17.91 4.64
C THR A 184 -9.61 17.50 5.29
N HIS A 185 -9.94 16.21 5.34
CA HIS A 185 -11.15 15.72 6.01
C HIS A 185 -11.09 15.87 7.53
N LEU A 186 -9.95 15.62 8.15
CA LEU A 186 -9.78 15.78 9.60
C LEU A 186 -9.98 17.23 10.05
N ARG A 187 -9.49 18.21 9.30
CA ARG A 187 -9.64 19.64 9.63
C ARG A 187 -11.03 20.23 9.37
N ALA A 188 -11.81 19.63 8.49
CA ALA A 188 -13.14 20.15 8.17
C ALA A 188 -14.18 19.87 9.29
N HIS A 189 -13.84 19.05 10.27
CA HIS A 189 -14.71 18.60 11.36
C HIS A 189 -14.22 19.01 12.76
N GLU A 190 -13.11 19.78 12.88
CA GLU A 190 -12.72 20.54 14.07
C GLU A 190 -13.40 21.93 14.09
#